data_5073c871d7df2c9e013648d2ef930d00
#
_entry.id   5073c871d7df2c9e013648d2ef930d00
#
_cell.length_a   1.000
_cell.length_b   1.000
_cell.length_c   1.000
_cell.angle_alpha   90.00
_cell.angle_beta   90.00
_cell.angle_gamma   90.00
#
_symmetry.space_group_name_H-M   'P 1'
#
loop_
_entity.id
_entity.type
_entity.pdbx_description
1 polymer ?
#
loop_
_entity_poly.entity_id
_entity_poly.type
_entity_poly.pdbx_seq_one_letter_code
_entity_poly.pdbx_strand_id
1 'polypeptide(L)'
;MVLYSQYNKETYNIWQTGGVFMNISKFTQKSIEAVNSLEKLAYEYGNQEIEQEHLLYALLKQEDSLILKMIEKMEIDKTYFTEAVESALEKRTKVSGGQVYIGQYLNKVLVQAEDEAKAMGDEYVSVEHLFLSMIKNPNPEIKKLFQEFGITRERFLQALSTVRGNQRVTTDNPEATYDTLNKYGQDLVEKARNQKLDPVIGRDAEIRNVIRILSRKTKNNPVLIGEPGVGKTAAVEGLAQRIVRGDVPEGLKDKKIFSLDMGALVAGAKYRGEFEERLKAVLEEVKKSEGQIILFIDELHLIVGAGKTDGAMDAGNMLKPMLARGELHCIGATTLDEYRQYIEKDAALERRFQPVMVDEPSVEDTISILRGLKDRYEVYHGVKITDSALVAAATLSHRYISDRFLPDKAIDLVDEACALIKTELDSMPTELDEQRRKIMQMEIEEAALKKETDKLSAERLENLQKELAEQRESFAGKKAQWDNEKHSVENLSVLREKIENMNKEIEKAQRSYDLNKAAELQYGELPKLQKQLEIEEEKVKSKDLSLVHDRVTDEEIARIISRWTGIPVAKLTEGERTKILHLDDELHKRVIG
;
A
#
# COMPACT_ATOMS: atom_id res chain seq x y z
N MET A 1 4.27 38.03 -8.93
CA MET A 1 4.44 38.45 -10.32
C MET A 1 5.82 39.10 -10.65
N VAL A 2 6.64 39.46 -9.67
CA VAL A 2 7.96 40.08 -9.89
C VAL A 2 9.14 39.09 -9.84
N LEU A 3 8.98 37.92 -9.26
CA LEU A 3 10.01 36.86 -9.22
C LEU A 3 10.05 35.96 -10.47
N TYR A 4 8.97 35.93 -11.25
CA TYR A 4 8.90 35.16 -12.51
C TYR A 4 9.61 35.86 -13.68
N SER A 5 9.87 37.17 -13.59
CA SER A 5 10.48 37.95 -14.69
C SER A 5 12.01 37.96 -14.67
N GLN A 6 12.66 37.55 -13.56
CA GLN A 6 14.12 37.51 -13.49
C GLN A 6 14.71 36.16 -13.92
N TYR A 7 14.01 35.06 -13.72
CA TYR A 7 14.46 33.73 -14.19
C TYR A 7 14.41 33.58 -15.73
N ASN A 8 13.51 34.29 -16.40
CA ASN A 8 13.36 34.22 -17.86
C ASN A 8 14.44 34.97 -18.67
N LYS A 9 15.26 35.81 -18.07
CA LYS A 9 16.25 36.58 -18.83
C LYS A 9 17.62 35.92 -18.97
N GLU A 10 18.00 35.04 -18.05
CA GLU A 10 19.30 34.36 -18.12
C GLU A 10 19.25 33.08 -18.97
N THR A 11 18.14 32.37 -18.97
CA THR A 11 17.90 31.18 -19.82
C THR A 11 17.74 31.54 -21.31
N TYR A 12 17.31 32.74 -21.65
CA TYR A 12 17.19 33.21 -23.04
C TYR A 12 18.53 33.35 -23.78
N ASN A 13 19.65 33.51 -23.08
CA ASN A 13 20.93 33.81 -23.71
C ASN A 13 21.66 32.60 -24.30
N ILE A 14 21.50 31.41 -23.77
CA ILE A 14 22.20 30.20 -24.24
C ILE A 14 21.58 29.69 -25.55
N TRP A 15 20.25 29.81 -25.68
CA TRP A 15 19.51 29.38 -26.85
C TRP A 15 19.66 30.31 -28.05
N GLN A 16 20.06 31.59 -27.82
CA GLN A 16 20.33 32.56 -28.89
C GLN A 16 21.73 32.45 -29.50
N THR A 17 22.72 31.93 -28.74
CA THR A 17 24.10 31.83 -29.26
C THR A 17 24.35 30.60 -30.15
N GLY A 18 23.45 29.62 -30.20
CA GLY A 18 23.57 28.40 -30.99
C GLY A 18 22.78 28.39 -32.31
N GLY A 19 22.11 29.48 -32.70
CA GLY A 19 21.41 29.56 -34.00
C GLY A 19 20.08 28.77 -34.11
N VAL A 20 19.51 28.31 -32.98
CA VAL A 20 18.25 27.57 -32.96
C VAL A 20 17.12 28.47 -32.50
N PHE A 21 16.21 28.81 -33.38
CA PHE A 21 14.94 29.44 -33.03
C PHE A 21 13.95 28.36 -32.60
N MET A 22 14.01 27.96 -31.34
CA MET A 22 13.06 27.03 -30.76
C MET A 22 11.96 27.79 -30.02
N ASN A 23 10.71 27.50 -30.33
CA ASN A 23 9.58 28.13 -29.62
C ASN A 23 9.27 27.39 -28.32
N ILE A 24 10.04 27.67 -27.26
CA ILE A 24 9.90 27.08 -25.93
C ILE A 24 8.49 27.25 -25.36
N SER A 25 7.73 28.26 -25.79
CA SER A 25 6.35 28.48 -25.34
C SER A 25 5.37 27.34 -25.71
N LYS A 26 5.78 26.46 -26.62
CA LYS A 26 5.02 25.26 -27.02
C LYS A 26 5.46 23.99 -26.31
N PHE A 27 6.38 24.06 -25.38
CA PHE A 27 6.84 22.90 -24.62
C PHE A 27 6.04 22.78 -23.32
N THR A 28 5.79 21.55 -22.88
CA THR A 28 5.18 21.29 -21.58
C THR A 28 6.16 21.64 -20.47
N GLN A 29 5.66 21.87 -19.24
CA GLN A 29 6.50 22.23 -18.09
C GLN A 29 7.59 21.19 -17.84
N LYS A 30 7.30 19.89 -17.93
CA LYS A 30 8.29 18.80 -17.78
C LYS A 30 9.30 18.79 -18.92
N SER A 31 8.88 19.04 -20.14
CA SER A 31 9.82 19.17 -21.27
C SER A 31 10.78 20.35 -21.09
N ILE A 32 10.28 21.49 -20.61
CA ILE A 32 11.09 22.67 -20.28
C ILE A 32 12.07 22.34 -19.13
N GLU A 33 11.61 21.67 -18.08
CA GLU A 33 12.45 21.25 -16.95
C GLU A 33 13.59 20.34 -17.41
N ALA A 34 13.30 19.31 -18.22
CA ALA A 34 14.31 18.41 -18.77
C ALA A 34 15.36 19.18 -19.56
N VAL A 35 14.91 20.07 -20.44
CA VAL A 35 15.80 20.88 -21.29
C VAL A 35 16.65 21.86 -20.46
N ASN A 36 16.08 22.51 -19.46
CA ASN A 36 16.82 23.43 -18.58
C ASN A 36 17.86 22.72 -17.70
N SER A 37 17.68 21.44 -17.39
CA SER A 37 18.65 20.66 -16.60
C SER A 37 19.89 20.23 -17.38
N LEU A 38 19.88 20.32 -18.70
CA LEU A 38 20.95 19.81 -19.57
C LEU A 38 22.27 20.52 -19.37
N GLU A 39 22.25 21.83 -19.18
CA GLU A 39 23.46 22.63 -18.94
C GLU A 39 24.13 22.23 -17.62
N LYS A 40 23.34 22.08 -16.57
CA LYS A 40 23.82 21.63 -15.27
C LYS A 40 24.42 20.23 -15.36
N LEU A 41 23.77 19.31 -16.03
CA LEU A 41 24.27 17.95 -16.25
C LEU A 41 25.59 17.95 -17.03
N ALA A 42 25.71 18.77 -18.08
CA ALA A 42 26.97 18.87 -18.84
C ALA A 42 28.12 19.34 -17.97
N TYR A 43 27.91 20.31 -17.07
CA TYR A 43 28.93 20.73 -16.09
C TYR A 43 29.25 19.64 -15.07
N GLU A 44 28.25 18.94 -14.53
CA GLU A 44 28.43 17.87 -13.55
C GLU A 44 29.28 16.71 -14.11
N TYR A 45 29.06 16.33 -15.37
CA TYR A 45 29.82 15.27 -16.04
C TYR A 45 31.09 15.76 -16.75
N GLY A 46 31.33 17.09 -16.77
CA GLY A 46 32.50 17.70 -17.40
C GLY A 46 32.47 17.65 -18.93
N ASN A 47 31.29 17.70 -19.55
CA ASN A 47 31.12 17.66 -20.99
C ASN A 47 30.89 19.08 -21.53
N GLN A 48 31.59 19.42 -22.64
CA GLN A 48 31.41 20.70 -23.31
C GLN A 48 30.26 20.64 -24.34
N GLU A 49 30.03 19.48 -24.95
CA GLU A 49 28.96 19.22 -25.90
C GLU A 49 27.77 18.55 -25.23
N ILE A 50 26.61 19.18 -25.27
CA ILE A 50 25.34 18.63 -24.74
C ILE A 50 24.71 17.80 -25.85
N GLU A 51 24.51 16.50 -25.61
CA GLU A 51 23.96 15.55 -26.59
C GLU A 51 22.78 14.73 -26.04
N GLN A 52 22.30 13.79 -26.83
CA GLN A 52 21.09 13.01 -26.53
C GLN A 52 21.16 12.23 -25.23
N GLU A 53 22.36 11.77 -24.79
CA GLU A 53 22.53 11.06 -23.52
C GLU A 53 22.17 11.94 -22.33
N HIS A 54 22.51 13.24 -22.39
CA HIS A 54 22.12 14.20 -21.35
C HIS A 54 20.60 14.36 -21.29
N LEU A 55 19.93 14.51 -22.46
CA LEU A 55 18.48 14.63 -22.52
C LEU A 55 17.80 13.35 -22.02
N LEU A 56 18.26 12.18 -22.45
CA LEU A 56 17.70 10.91 -22.02
C LEU A 56 17.85 10.75 -20.49
N TYR A 57 19.02 11.03 -19.95
CA TYR A 57 19.25 10.97 -18.51
C TYR A 57 18.38 11.97 -17.75
N ALA A 58 18.25 13.20 -18.25
CA ALA A 58 17.36 14.21 -17.66
C ALA A 58 15.90 13.73 -17.61
N LEU A 59 15.40 13.15 -18.70
CA LEU A 59 14.03 12.61 -18.78
C LEU A 59 13.82 11.44 -17.80
N LEU A 60 14.82 10.60 -17.59
CA LEU A 60 14.75 9.47 -16.65
C LEU A 60 14.79 9.90 -15.18
N LYS A 61 15.53 10.96 -14.85
CA LYS A 61 15.71 11.45 -13.46
C LYS A 61 14.64 12.43 -13.00
N GLN A 62 13.68 12.79 -13.84
CA GLN A 62 12.55 13.63 -13.40
C GLN A 62 11.72 12.95 -12.31
N GLU A 63 11.21 13.75 -11.38
CA GLU A 63 10.23 13.29 -10.42
C GLU A 63 8.97 12.83 -11.16
N ASP A 64 8.51 11.61 -10.90
CA ASP A 64 7.37 10.98 -11.58
C ASP A 64 7.57 10.87 -13.11
N SER A 65 8.77 10.43 -13.54
CA SER A 65 9.15 10.34 -14.96
C SER A 65 8.20 9.47 -15.79
N LEU A 66 7.54 10.08 -16.78
CA LEU A 66 6.73 9.35 -17.76
C LEU A 66 7.56 8.34 -18.57
N ILE A 67 8.78 8.71 -18.92
CA ILE A 67 9.66 7.84 -19.71
C ILE A 67 10.05 6.58 -18.91
N LEU A 68 10.33 6.69 -17.60
CA LEU A 68 10.57 5.51 -16.76
C LEU A 68 9.34 4.59 -16.69
N LYS A 69 8.14 5.15 -16.59
CA LYS A 69 6.90 4.36 -16.64
C LYS A 69 6.72 3.64 -17.97
N MET A 70 7.10 4.28 -19.08
CA MET A 70 7.07 3.64 -20.40
C MET A 70 8.07 2.50 -20.50
N ILE A 71 9.29 2.68 -20.00
CA ILE A 71 10.33 1.66 -19.95
C ILE A 71 9.84 0.43 -19.16
N GLU A 72 9.23 0.64 -17.99
CA GLU A 72 8.64 -0.42 -17.18
C GLU A 72 7.46 -1.14 -17.90
N LYS A 73 6.59 -0.40 -18.59
CA LYS A 73 5.51 -0.97 -19.41
C LYS A 73 6.00 -1.76 -20.63
N MET A 74 7.20 -1.48 -21.11
CA MET A 74 7.88 -2.28 -22.14
C MET A 74 8.59 -3.52 -21.55
N GLU A 75 8.39 -3.84 -20.27
CA GLU A 75 9.03 -4.95 -19.54
C GLU A 75 10.58 -4.85 -19.53
N ILE A 76 11.11 -3.62 -19.47
CA ILE A 76 12.52 -3.33 -19.34
C ILE A 76 12.80 -2.93 -17.89
N ASP A 77 13.85 -3.51 -17.28
CA ASP A 77 14.28 -3.13 -15.94
C ASP A 77 14.75 -1.66 -15.92
N LYS A 78 14.00 -0.82 -15.20
CA LYS A 78 14.23 0.63 -15.12
C LYS A 78 15.57 1.00 -14.49
N THR A 79 16.05 0.20 -13.52
CA THR A 79 17.31 0.44 -12.82
C THR A 79 18.46 0.16 -13.75
N TYR A 80 18.46 -1.02 -14.37
CA TYR A 80 19.49 -1.43 -15.31
C TYR A 80 19.56 -0.51 -16.54
N PHE A 81 18.40 -0.08 -17.08
CA PHE A 81 18.36 0.88 -18.18
C PHE A 81 18.94 2.25 -17.78
N THR A 82 18.58 2.77 -16.60
CA THR A 82 19.10 4.05 -16.12
C THR A 82 20.62 4.01 -15.90
N GLU A 83 21.14 2.93 -15.32
CA GLU A 83 22.59 2.71 -15.15
C GLU A 83 23.31 2.63 -16.50
N ALA A 84 22.73 1.97 -17.49
CA ALA A 84 23.30 1.91 -18.83
C ALA A 84 23.39 3.29 -19.51
N VAL A 85 22.34 4.12 -19.36
CA VAL A 85 22.33 5.51 -19.85
C VAL A 85 23.38 6.35 -19.12
N GLU A 86 23.48 6.24 -17.80
CA GLU A 86 24.48 6.93 -16.99
C GLU A 86 25.90 6.53 -17.38
N SER A 87 26.17 5.24 -17.60
CA SER A 87 27.44 4.75 -18.10
C SER A 87 27.79 5.28 -19.51
N ALA A 88 26.79 5.45 -20.38
CA ALA A 88 26.99 6.06 -21.69
C ALA A 88 27.38 7.55 -21.57
N LEU A 89 26.73 8.26 -20.64
CA LEU A 89 27.01 9.66 -20.34
C LEU A 89 28.43 9.84 -19.76
N GLU A 90 28.85 9.00 -18.82
CA GLU A 90 30.18 9.01 -18.22
C GLU A 90 31.32 8.79 -19.21
N LYS A 91 31.08 8.01 -20.27
CA LYS A 91 32.07 7.70 -21.34
C LYS A 91 32.28 8.84 -22.32
N ARG A 92 31.44 9.89 -22.28
CA ARG A 92 31.62 11.05 -23.15
C ARG A 92 32.91 11.81 -22.84
N THR A 93 33.45 12.49 -23.84
CA THR A 93 34.69 13.25 -23.73
C THR A 93 34.55 14.35 -22.68
N LYS A 94 35.42 14.30 -21.66
CA LYS A 94 35.48 15.30 -20.60
C LYS A 94 36.47 16.39 -21.00
N VAL A 95 36.03 17.65 -20.92
CA VAL A 95 36.85 18.82 -21.28
C VAL A 95 36.80 19.82 -20.12
N SER A 96 37.96 20.26 -19.65
CA SER A 96 38.07 21.26 -18.57
C SER A 96 38.09 22.68 -19.16
N GLY A 97 37.06 23.47 -18.88
CA GLY A 97 36.96 24.89 -19.26
C GLY A 97 36.39 25.10 -20.68
N GLY A 98 35.53 26.08 -20.83
CA GLY A 98 34.87 26.45 -22.07
C GLY A 98 33.34 26.58 -21.89
N GLN A 99 32.69 27.28 -22.81
CA GLN A 99 31.23 27.35 -22.82
C GLN A 99 30.65 26.03 -23.35
N VAL A 100 29.60 25.54 -22.73
CA VAL A 100 28.85 24.40 -23.21
C VAL A 100 28.01 24.78 -24.44
N TYR A 101 27.87 23.87 -25.38
CA TYR A 101 27.07 24.06 -26.59
C TYR A 101 26.25 22.83 -26.90
N ILE A 102 25.17 23.03 -27.67
CA ILE A 102 24.25 21.94 -28.05
C ILE A 102 24.83 21.21 -29.27
N GLY A 103 24.97 19.88 -29.15
CA GLY A 103 25.40 19.03 -30.22
C GLY A 103 24.37 18.88 -31.34
N GLN A 104 24.83 18.45 -32.51
CA GLN A 104 23.98 18.38 -33.73
C GLN A 104 22.82 17.39 -33.59
N TYR A 105 23.06 16.23 -32.94
CA TYR A 105 21.99 15.22 -32.79
C TYR A 105 20.92 15.67 -31.80
N LEU A 106 21.31 16.30 -30.70
CA LEU A 106 20.35 16.84 -29.74
C LEU A 106 19.53 17.97 -30.38
N ASN A 107 20.19 18.89 -31.10
CA ASN A 107 19.50 19.97 -31.81
C ASN A 107 18.42 19.41 -32.77
N LYS A 108 18.77 18.37 -33.53
CA LYS A 108 17.83 17.71 -34.43
C LYS A 108 16.63 17.12 -33.68
N VAL A 109 16.86 16.49 -32.51
CA VAL A 109 15.77 15.94 -31.68
C VAL A 109 14.83 17.03 -31.23
N LEU A 110 15.36 18.14 -30.71
CA LEU A 110 14.56 19.26 -30.20
C LEU A 110 13.69 19.90 -31.29
N VAL A 111 14.23 20.10 -32.49
CA VAL A 111 13.50 20.67 -33.61
C VAL A 111 12.41 19.71 -34.15
N GLN A 112 12.75 18.43 -34.28
CA GLN A 112 11.81 17.44 -34.81
C GLN A 112 10.74 16.96 -33.83
N ALA A 113 10.90 17.23 -32.53
CA ALA A 113 9.87 16.97 -31.56
C ALA A 113 8.55 17.72 -31.83
N GLU A 114 8.62 18.92 -32.42
CA GLU A 114 7.40 19.63 -32.88
C GLU A 114 6.68 18.89 -34.01
N ASP A 115 7.40 18.20 -34.87
CA ASP A 115 6.79 17.41 -35.94
C ASP A 115 6.12 16.16 -35.41
N GLU A 116 6.71 15.52 -34.38
CA GLU A 116 6.08 14.39 -33.70
C GLU A 116 4.80 14.83 -32.97
N ALA A 117 4.80 15.99 -32.28
CA ALA A 117 3.61 16.54 -31.64
C ALA A 117 2.49 16.82 -32.68
N LYS A 118 2.82 17.46 -33.81
CA LYS A 118 1.86 17.71 -34.88
C LYS A 118 1.30 16.41 -35.48
N ALA A 119 2.15 15.38 -35.66
CA ALA A 119 1.73 14.08 -36.19
C ALA A 119 0.74 13.37 -35.25
N MET A 120 0.85 13.59 -33.95
CA MET A 120 -0.07 13.07 -32.91
C MET A 120 -1.30 13.98 -32.69
N GLY A 121 -1.35 15.15 -33.33
CA GLY A 121 -2.44 16.11 -33.19
C GLY A 121 -2.40 16.88 -31.85
N ASP A 122 -1.22 17.06 -31.30
CA ASP A 122 -0.96 17.71 -30.00
C ASP A 122 -0.56 19.20 -30.21
N GLU A 123 -0.97 20.05 -29.27
CA GLU A 123 -0.68 21.49 -29.31
C GLU A 123 0.68 21.83 -28.64
N TYR A 124 1.12 20.99 -27.71
CA TYR A 124 2.37 21.17 -26.96
C TYR A 124 3.33 19.99 -27.18
N VAL A 125 4.63 20.29 -27.10
CA VAL A 125 5.70 19.27 -27.14
C VAL A 125 5.94 18.76 -25.73
N SER A 126 5.55 17.53 -25.47
CA SER A 126 5.76 16.83 -24.18
C SER A 126 6.97 15.90 -24.23
N VAL A 127 7.31 15.31 -23.09
CA VAL A 127 8.49 14.44 -22.93
C VAL A 127 8.47 13.22 -23.86
N GLU A 128 7.28 12.68 -24.16
CA GLU A 128 7.13 11.57 -25.11
C GLU A 128 7.48 11.98 -26.54
N HIS A 129 7.21 13.22 -26.97
CA HIS A 129 7.60 13.70 -28.30
C HIS A 129 9.12 13.85 -28.43
N LEU A 130 9.79 14.30 -27.35
CA LEU A 130 11.25 14.34 -27.28
C LEU A 130 11.84 12.93 -27.41
N PHE A 131 11.27 11.97 -26.70
CA PHE A 131 11.73 10.57 -26.75
C PHE A 131 11.45 9.92 -28.11
N LEU A 132 10.28 10.14 -28.71
CA LEU A 132 9.94 9.66 -30.07
C LEU A 132 10.87 10.26 -31.12
N SER A 133 11.18 11.54 -31.01
CA SER A 133 12.14 12.21 -31.89
C SER A 133 13.55 11.61 -31.74
N MET A 134 13.94 11.21 -30.52
CA MET A 134 15.20 10.55 -30.23
C MET A 134 15.24 9.12 -30.83
N ILE A 135 14.15 8.35 -30.75
CA ILE A 135 14.03 7.03 -31.40
C ILE A 135 14.22 7.16 -32.93
N LYS A 136 13.65 8.22 -33.51
CA LYS A 136 13.71 8.46 -34.98
C LYS A 136 15.11 8.89 -35.44
N ASN A 137 15.84 9.64 -34.63
CA ASN A 137 17.13 10.24 -34.96
C ASN A 137 18.18 9.98 -33.88
N PRO A 138 18.46 8.72 -33.55
CA PRO A 138 19.41 8.41 -32.49
C PRO A 138 20.85 8.72 -32.96
N ASN A 139 21.68 9.21 -32.02
CA ASN A 139 23.13 9.21 -32.22
C ASN A 139 23.67 7.77 -32.11
N PRO A 140 24.95 7.50 -32.43
CA PRO A 140 25.49 6.13 -32.44
C PRO A 140 25.37 5.41 -31.08
N GLU A 141 25.55 6.10 -29.96
CA GLU A 141 25.47 5.49 -28.61
C GLU A 141 24.02 5.22 -28.20
N ILE A 142 23.11 6.17 -28.39
CA ILE A 142 21.68 5.97 -28.13
C ILE A 142 21.11 4.87 -29.03
N LYS A 143 21.58 4.77 -30.29
CA LYS A 143 21.16 3.71 -31.19
C LYS A 143 21.54 2.33 -30.66
N LYS A 144 22.75 2.18 -30.11
CA LYS A 144 23.19 0.92 -29.48
C LYS A 144 22.33 0.57 -28.26
N LEU A 145 22.11 1.55 -27.37
CA LEU A 145 21.25 1.38 -26.21
C LEU A 145 19.84 0.94 -26.60
N PHE A 146 19.20 1.63 -27.53
CA PHE A 146 17.85 1.27 -27.97
C PHE A 146 17.79 -0.11 -28.63
N GLN A 147 18.83 -0.53 -29.33
CA GLN A 147 18.91 -1.88 -29.90
C GLN A 147 19.11 -2.95 -28.81
N GLU A 148 19.96 -2.70 -27.83
CA GLU A 148 20.24 -3.61 -26.71
C GLU A 148 18.98 -3.87 -25.87
N PHE A 149 18.22 -2.83 -25.57
CA PHE A 149 16.99 -2.92 -24.79
C PHE A 149 15.73 -3.18 -25.64
N GLY A 150 15.85 -3.33 -26.94
CA GLY A 150 14.73 -3.59 -27.85
C GLY A 150 13.70 -2.46 -27.88
N ILE A 151 14.15 -1.20 -27.71
CA ILE A 151 13.28 -0.02 -27.75
C ILE A 151 13.05 0.35 -29.22
N THR A 152 11.78 0.19 -29.67
CA THR A 152 11.33 0.59 -31.00
C THR A 152 10.18 1.58 -30.88
N ARG A 153 9.93 2.30 -31.99
CA ARG A 153 8.82 3.25 -32.04
C ARG A 153 7.47 2.57 -31.77
N GLU A 154 7.29 1.38 -32.32
CA GLU A 154 6.04 0.61 -32.19
C GLU A 154 5.81 0.19 -30.74
N ARG A 155 6.83 -0.39 -30.09
CA ARG A 155 6.73 -0.77 -28.66
C ARG A 155 6.48 0.43 -27.76
N PHE A 156 7.17 1.54 -28.02
CA PHE A 156 6.97 2.76 -27.23
C PHE A 156 5.56 3.33 -27.42
N LEU A 157 5.04 3.42 -28.66
CA LEU A 157 3.67 3.89 -28.93
C LEU A 157 2.61 2.96 -28.32
N GLN A 158 2.85 1.66 -28.31
CA GLN A 158 1.96 0.71 -27.63
C GLN A 158 1.94 0.94 -26.12
N ALA A 159 3.10 1.09 -25.48
CA ALA A 159 3.20 1.44 -24.07
C ALA A 159 2.54 2.80 -23.79
N LEU A 160 2.79 3.81 -24.61
CA LEU A 160 2.20 5.14 -24.48
C LEU A 160 0.67 5.11 -24.58
N SER A 161 0.11 4.30 -25.47
CA SER A 161 -1.35 4.15 -25.60
C SER A 161 -2.00 3.58 -24.35
N THR A 162 -1.29 2.76 -23.57
CA THR A 162 -1.80 2.21 -22.29
C THR A 162 -1.81 3.23 -21.17
N VAL A 163 -0.91 4.23 -21.20
CA VAL A 163 -0.77 5.25 -20.14
C VAL A 163 -1.51 6.53 -20.52
N ARG A 164 -1.36 6.99 -21.74
CA ARG A 164 -1.97 8.22 -22.24
C ARG A 164 -3.39 8.00 -22.78
N GLY A 165 -3.74 6.78 -23.23
CA GLY A 165 -4.98 6.52 -23.95
C GLY A 165 -5.07 7.37 -25.23
N ASN A 166 -6.26 7.93 -25.50
CA ASN A 166 -6.52 8.83 -26.63
C ASN A 166 -6.46 10.32 -26.24
N GLN A 167 -5.83 10.66 -25.12
CA GLN A 167 -5.73 12.06 -24.68
C GLN A 167 -4.78 12.85 -25.58
N ARG A 168 -5.16 14.10 -25.91
CA ARG A 168 -4.31 15.04 -26.62
C ARG A 168 -3.62 16.00 -25.65
N VAL A 169 -2.41 16.39 -25.96
CA VAL A 169 -1.66 17.40 -25.20
C VAL A 169 -2.16 18.79 -25.58
N THR A 170 -3.15 19.28 -24.87
CA THR A 170 -3.77 20.61 -25.10
C THR A 170 -3.43 21.61 -24.01
N THR A 171 -2.67 21.19 -22.98
CA THR A 171 -2.23 22.03 -21.86
C THR A 171 -0.71 21.97 -21.71
N ASP A 172 -0.15 22.92 -20.99
CA ASP A 172 1.30 22.99 -20.69
C ASP A 172 1.74 21.99 -19.61
N ASN A 173 0.81 21.29 -18.92
CA ASN A 173 1.10 20.26 -17.92
C ASN A 173 0.22 19.01 -18.12
N PRO A 174 0.32 18.32 -19.27
CA PRO A 174 -0.50 17.14 -19.57
C PRO A 174 -0.11 15.92 -18.71
N GLU A 175 1.15 15.82 -18.33
CA GLU A 175 1.68 14.70 -17.56
C GLU A 175 1.04 14.62 -16.14
N ALA A 176 0.56 15.75 -15.62
CA ALA A 176 -0.20 15.76 -14.36
C ALA A 176 -1.55 15.02 -14.47
N THR A 177 -2.07 14.87 -15.70
CA THR A 177 -3.33 14.16 -15.96
C THR A 177 -3.12 12.72 -16.44
N TYR A 178 -1.89 12.36 -16.87
CA TYR A 178 -1.57 10.99 -17.27
C TYR A 178 -1.54 10.08 -16.05
N ASP A 179 -2.06 8.87 -16.21
CA ASP A 179 -2.14 7.88 -15.15
C ASP A 179 -2.88 8.37 -13.88
N THR A 180 -3.80 9.33 -14.08
CA THR A 180 -4.57 9.99 -13.01
C THR A 180 -5.26 8.98 -12.10
N LEU A 181 -5.81 7.90 -12.66
CA LEU A 181 -6.48 6.87 -11.87
C LEU A 181 -5.49 6.18 -10.91
N ASN A 182 -4.34 5.72 -11.38
CA ASN A 182 -3.36 5.04 -10.51
C ASN A 182 -2.73 5.97 -9.48
N LYS A 183 -2.69 7.28 -9.77
CA LYS A 183 -2.15 8.28 -8.85
C LYS A 183 -3.10 8.62 -7.71
N TYR A 184 -4.41 8.64 -7.97
CA TYR A 184 -5.42 9.09 -7.01
C TYR A 184 -6.36 7.99 -6.55
N GLY A 185 -5.98 6.73 -6.72
CA GLY A 185 -6.76 5.62 -6.23
C GLY A 185 -6.24 4.27 -6.66
N GLN A 186 -7.07 3.25 -6.54
CA GLN A 186 -6.68 1.86 -6.70
C GLN A 186 -7.78 1.06 -7.39
N ASP A 187 -7.42 0.20 -8.35
CA ASP A 187 -8.35 -0.76 -8.95
C ASP A 187 -8.50 -1.98 -8.02
N LEU A 188 -9.67 -2.09 -7.36
CA LEU A 188 -9.97 -3.19 -6.44
C LEU A 188 -10.11 -4.53 -7.19
N VAL A 189 -10.57 -4.52 -8.45
CA VAL A 189 -10.68 -5.75 -9.25
C VAL A 189 -9.29 -6.27 -9.63
N GLU A 190 -8.35 -5.38 -9.94
CA GLU A 190 -6.95 -5.76 -10.16
C GLU A 190 -6.30 -6.29 -8.87
N LYS A 191 -6.54 -5.65 -7.74
CA LYS A 191 -6.09 -6.16 -6.43
C LYS A 191 -6.67 -7.55 -6.11
N ALA A 192 -7.97 -7.75 -6.37
CA ALA A 192 -8.61 -9.05 -6.20
C ALA A 192 -8.00 -10.12 -7.12
N ARG A 193 -7.69 -9.74 -8.37
CA ARG A 193 -7.02 -10.63 -9.34
C ARG A 193 -5.63 -11.03 -8.89
N ASN A 194 -4.91 -10.09 -8.27
CA ASN A 194 -3.58 -10.30 -7.72
C ASN A 194 -3.58 -10.86 -6.28
N GLN A 195 -4.76 -11.25 -5.73
CA GLN A 195 -4.94 -11.82 -4.38
C GLN A 195 -4.44 -10.93 -3.24
N LYS A 196 -4.46 -9.62 -3.46
CA LYS A 196 -4.04 -8.64 -2.46
C LYS A 196 -5.17 -8.20 -1.53
N LEU A 197 -6.41 -8.67 -1.75
CA LEU A 197 -7.56 -8.39 -0.89
C LEU A 197 -7.79 -9.54 0.09
N ASP A 198 -8.25 -9.21 1.28
CA ASP A 198 -8.66 -10.18 2.28
C ASP A 198 -9.95 -10.93 1.87
N PRO A 199 -10.16 -12.17 2.31
CA PRO A 199 -11.39 -12.88 2.04
C PRO A 199 -12.57 -12.19 2.75
N VAL A 200 -13.63 -11.93 1.99
CA VAL A 200 -14.84 -11.29 2.52
C VAL A 200 -15.86 -12.37 2.91
N ILE A 201 -16.26 -12.36 4.16
CA ILE A 201 -17.15 -13.35 4.77
C ILE A 201 -18.36 -12.65 5.39
N GLY A 202 -19.55 -13.22 5.25
CA GLY A 202 -20.76 -12.76 5.92
C GLY A 202 -21.41 -11.50 5.34
N ARG A 203 -21.02 -11.04 4.15
CA ARG A 203 -21.57 -9.84 3.48
C ARG A 203 -22.33 -10.14 2.17
N ASP A 204 -22.78 -11.36 2.01
CA ASP A 204 -23.43 -11.84 0.79
C ASP A 204 -24.74 -11.11 0.46
N ALA A 205 -25.52 -10.74 1.46
CA ALA A 205 -26.80 -10.04 1.28
C ALA A 205 -26.58 -8.60 0.79
N GLU A 206 -25.65 -7.90 1.42
CA GLU A 206 -25.27 -6.52 1.07
C GLU A 206 -24.67 -6.46 -0.33
N ILE A 207 -23.74 -7.36 -0.66
CA ILE A 207 -23.14 -7.46 -2.00
C ILE A 207 -24.21 -7.72 -3.06
N ARG A 208 -25.15 -8.65 -2.83
CA ARG A 208 -26.27 -8.89 -3.75
C ARG A 208 -27.17 -7.66 -3.91
N ASN A 209 -27.41 -6.91 -2.84
CA ASN A 209 -28.14 -5.65 -2.90
C ASN A 209 -27.41 -4.61 -3.74
N VAL A 210 -26.11 -4.44 -3.56
CA VAL A 210 -25.25 -3.54 -4.36
C VAL A 210 -25.32 -3.93 -5.84
N ILE A 211 -25.16 -5.20 -6.17
CA ILE A 211 -25.28 -5.73 -7.55
C ILE A 211 -26.64 -5.41 -8.16
N ARG A 212 -27.72 -5.65 -7.39
CA ARG A 212 -29.09 -5.35 -7.84
C ARG A 212 -29.28 -3.86 -8.12
N ILE A 213 -28.75 -2.98 -7.26
CA ILE A 213 -28.86 -1.53 -7.43
C ILE A 213 -28.06 -1.06 -8.65
N LEU A 214 -26.80 -1.52 -8.82
CA LEU A 214 -25.98 -1.19 -9.97
C LEU A 214 -26.62 -1.61 -11.31
N SER A 215 -27.45 -2.65 -11.30
CA SER A 215 -28.17 -3.15 -12.49
C SER A 215 -29.47 -2.38 -12.79
N ARG A 216 -29.85 -1.37 -11.99
CA ARG A 216 -31.08 -0.59 -12.20
C ARG A 216 -30.88 0.46 -13.31
N LYS A 217 -31.98 0.86 -13.93
CA LYS A 217 -31.99 1.95 -14.92
C LYS A 217 -31.85 3.33 -14.28
N THR A 218 -32.37 3.50 -13.08
CA THR A 218 -32.38 4.77 -12.31
C THR A 218 -32.08 4.46 -10.85
N LYS A 219 -31.56 5.43 -10.08
CA LYS A 219 -31.06 5.23 -8.71
C LYS A 219 -30.12 4.03 -8.62
N ASN A 220 -29.18 3.97 -9.56
CA ASN A 220 -28.26 2.87 -9.76
C ASN A 220 -26.89 3.06 -9.05
N ASN A 221 -26.81 4.02 -8.15
CA ASN A 221 -25.65 4.27 -7.32
C ASN A 221 -25.95 3.84 -5.88
N PRO A 222 -25.44 2.70 -5.39
CA PRO A 222 -25.62 2.28 -4.01
C PRO A 222 -24.78 3.14 -3.06
N VAL A 223 -25.31 3.42 -1.86
CA VAL A 223 -24.57 3.97 -0.73
C VAL A 223 -24.65 2.99 0.42
N LEU A 224 -23.51 2.46 0.83
CA LEU A 224 -23.35 1.62 2.01
C LEU A 224 -23.42 2.51 3.25
N ILE A 225 -24.38 2.25 4.11
CA ILE A 225 -24.63 3.03 5.31
C ILE A 225 -24.46 2.14 6.53
N GLY A 226 -23.63 2.54 7.46
CA GLY A 226 -23.40 1.79 8.70
C GLY A 226 -22.36 2.47 9.56
N GLU A 227 -22.24 2.01 10.79
CA GLU A 227 -21.27 2.53 11.74
C GLU A 227 -19.81 2.29 11.28
N PRO A 228 -18.83 3.05 11.80
CA PRO A 228 -17.42 2.80 11.52
C PRO A 228 -17.02 1.38 11.94
N GLY A 229 -16.20 0.70 11.11
CA GLY A 229 -15.68 -0.62 11.45
C GLY A 229 -16.63 -1.80 11.21
N VAL A 230 -17.88 -1.58 10.71
CA VAL A 230 -18.80 -2.70 10.40
C VAL A 230 -18.46 -3.44 9.11
N GLY A 231 -17.52 -2.97 8.29
CA GLY A 231 -17.08 -3.66 7.07
C GLY A 231 -17.75 -3.16 5.78
N LYS A 232 -18.06 -1.86 5.68
CA LYS A 232 -18.59 -1.24 4.45
C LYS A 232 -17.65 -1.42 3.26
N THR A 233 -16.37 -1.11 3.45
CA THR A 233 -15.32 -1.25 2.45
C THR A 233 -15.13 -2.72 2.05
N ALA A 234 -15.16 -3.64 3.01
CA ALA A 234 -15.10 -5.08 2.76
C ALA A 234 -16.22 -5.57 1.83
N ALA A 235 -17.44 -5.03 1.92
CA ALA A 235 -18.52 -5.39 1.00
C ALA A 235 -18.20 -5.00 -0.45
N VAL A 236 -17.51 -3.89 -0.69
CA VAL A 236 -17.07 -3.47 -2.03
C VAL A 236 -15.92 -4.35 -2.53
N GLU A 237 -14.97 -4.69 -1.66
CA GLU A 237 -13.91 -5.64 -1.96
C GLU A 237 -14.46 -7.04 -2.30
N GLY A 238 -15.48 -7.48 -1.57
CA GLY A 238 -16.21 -8.72 -1.89
C GLY A 238 -16.89 -8.67 -3.26
N LEU A 239 -17.45 -7.53 -3.65
CA LEU A 239 -17.96 -7.33 -5.01
C LEU A 239 -16.84 -7.47 -6.05
N ALA A 240 -15.67 -6.85 -5.82
CA ALA A 240 -14.52 -6.98 -6.70
C ALA A 240 -14.06 -8.44 -6.84
N GLN A 241 -14.02 -9.20 -5.75
CA GLN A 241 -13.71 -10.64 -5.78
C GLN A 241 -14.75 -11.44 -6.58
N ARG A 242 -16.04 -11.11 -6.49
CA ARG A 242 -17.09 -11.77 -7.29
C ARG A 242 -16.98 -11.44 -8.78
N ILE A 243 -16.61 -10.21 -9.13
CA ILE A 243 -16.33 -9.83 -10.52
C ILE A 243 -15.20 -10.70 -11.08
N VAL A 244 -14.11 -10.87 -10.35
CA VAL A 244 -12.97 -11.72 -10.77
C VAL A 244 -13.36 -13.18 -10.93
N ARG A 245 -14.24 -13.70 -10.06
CA ARG A 245 -14.76 -15.07 -10.15
C ARG A 245 -15.83 -15.26 -11.23
N GLY A 246 -16.34 -14.16 -11.82
CA GLY A 246 -17.45 -14.20 -12.76
C GLY A 246 -18.82 -14.43 -12.12
N ASP A 247 -18.92 -14.33 -10.79
CA ASP A 247 -20.16 -14.52 -10.01
C ASP A 247 -20.96 -13.20 -9.91
N VAL A 248 -21.19 -12.59 -11.06
CA VAL A 248 -21.95 -11.35 -11.24
C VAL A 248 -22.72 -11.40 -12.56
N PRO A 249 -23.80 -10.60 -12.71
CA PRO A 249 -24.49 -10.45 -13.99
C PRO A 249 -23.57 -10.02 -15.11
N GLU A 250 -23.91 -10.40 -16.36
CA GLU A 250 -23.10 -10.14 -17.56
C GLU A 250 -22.63 -8.68 -17.67
N GLY A 251 -23.51 -7.72 -17.37
CA GLY A 251 -23.19 -6.28 -17.41
C GLY A 251 -22.16 -5.79 -16.40
N LEU A 252 -21.73 -6.65 -15.44
CA LEU A 252 -20.72 -6.30 -14.43
C LEU A 252 -19.41 -7.11 -14.57
N LYS A 253 -19.36 -8.16 -15.40
CA LYS A 253 -18.21 -9.07 -15.49
C LYS A 253 -16.89 -8.39 -15.88
N ASP A 254 -16.95 -7.40 -16.77
CA ASP A 254 -15.77 -6.72 -17.29
C ASP A 254 -15.54 -5.35 -16.65
N LYS A 255 -16.33 -5.01 -15.63
CA LYS A 255 -16.20 -3.72 -14.98
C LYS A 255 -15.06 -3.71 -13.97
N LYS A 256 -14.46 -2.54 -13.84
CA LYS A 256 -13.46 -2.20 -12.83
C LYS A 256 -14.13 -1.45 -11.68
N ILE A 257 -13.67 -1.69 -10.46
CA ILE A 257 -14.05 -0.89 -9.30
C ILE A 257 -12.82 -0.08 -8.90
N PHE A 258 -12.91 1.22 -9.10
CA PHE A 258 -11.84 2.14 -8.77
C PHE A 258 -12.13 2.84 -7.43
N SER A 259 -11.34 2.52 -6.40
CA SER A 259 -11.40 3.15 -5.08
C SER A 259 -10.64 4.47 -5.09
N LEU A 260 -11.35 5.58 -4.90
CA LEU A 260 -10.79 6.93 -4.86
C LEU A 260 -10.08 7.17 -3.53
N ASP A 261 -8.84 7.63 -3.59
CA ASP A 261 -8.07 8.04 -2.43
C ASP A 261 -8.20 9.56 -2.21
N MET A 262 -9.04 9.94 -1.26
CA MET A 262 -9.27 11.34 -0.91
C MET A 262 -8.02 11.99 -0.31
N GLY A 263 -7.21 11.21 0.43
CA GLY A 263 -5.97 11.68 1.01
C GLY A 263 -4.95 12.06 -0.09
N ALA A 264 -4.80 11.22 -1.11
CA ALA A 264 -3.92 11.48 -2.25
C ALA A 264 -4.37 12.70 -3.07
N LEU A 265 -5.68 12.93 -3.20
CA LEU A 265 -6.21 14.10 -3.90
C LEU A 265 -5.87 15.42 -3.19
N VAL A 266 -5.90 15.42 -1.85
CA VAL A 266 -5.65 16.61 -1.01
C VAL A 266 -4.15 16.79 -0.75
N ALA A 267 -3.37 15.72 -0.66
CA ALA A 267 -1.95 15.77 -0.34
C ALA A 267 -1.18 16.67 -1.31
N GLY A 268 -0.44 17.65 -0.77
CA GLY A 268 0.37 18.59 -1.54
C GLY A 268 -0.42 19.63 -2.36
N ALA A 269 -1.75 19.65 -2.31
CA ALA A 269 -2.53 20.73 -2.90
C ALA A 269 -2.39 22.00 -2.05
N LYS A 270 -1.71 23.01 -2.58
CA LYS A 270 -1.50 24.30 -1.89
C LYS A 270 -2.72 25.22 -1.97
N TYR A 271 -3.54 25.03 -3.01
CA TYR A 271 -4.71 25.85 -3.30
C TYR A 271 -5.91 24.97 -3.63
N ARG A 272 -7.11 25.46 -3.32
CA ARG A 272 -8.39 24.84 -3.61
C ARG A 272 -8.52 24.37 -5.08
N GLY A 273 -8.07 25.19 -6.02
CA GLY A 273 -8.14 24.89 -7.46
C GLY A 273 -7.39 23.62 -7.86
N GLU A 274 -6.28 23.31 -7.21
CA GLU A 274 -5.48 22.11 -7.53
C GLU A 274 -6.24 20.80 -7.18
N PHE A 275 -6.96 20.77 -6.07
CA PHE A 275 -7.80 19.64 -5.72
C PHE A 275 -8.97 19.47 -6.70
N GLU A 276 -9.63 20.57 -7.05
CA GLU A 276 -10.75 20.57 -8.00
C GLU A 276 -10.28 20.08 -9.39
N GLU A 277 -9.11 20.50 -9.84
CA GLU A 277 -8.51 20.04 -11.11
C GLU A 277 -8.18 18.54 -11.09
N ARG A 278 -7.58 18.04 -9.98
CA ARG A 278 -7.26 16.62 -9.82
C ARG A 278 -8.53 15.76 -9.82
N LEU A 279 -9.54 16.14 -9.04
CA LEU A 279 -10.82 15.43 -9.01
C LEU A 279 -11.50 15.46 -10.37
N LYS A 280 -11.50 16.62 -11.05
CA LYS A 280 -12.03 16.75 -12.40
C LYS A 280 -11.34 15.82 -13.39
N ALA A 281 -10.02 15.71 -13.32
CA ALA A 281 -9.25 14.81 -14.17
C ALA A 281 -9.62 13.33 -13.93
N VAL A 282 -9.78 12.90 -12.65
CA VAL A 282 -10.27 11.55 -12.32
C VAL A 282 -11.67 11.33 -12.91
N LEU A 283 -12.60 12.26 -12.69
CA LEU A 283 -13.97 12.12 -13.18
C LEU A 283 -14.08 12.11 -14.71
N GLU A 284 -13.26 12.88 -15.42
CA GLU A 284 -13.18 12.84 -16.88
C GLU A 284 -12.65 11.50 -17.39
N GLU A 285 -11.68 10.89 -16.70
CA GLU A 285 -11.16 9.58 -17.08
C GLU A 285 -12.19 8.47 -16.83
N VAL A 286 -12.90 8.51 -15.69
CA VAL A 286 -14.02 7.60 -15.42
C VAL A 286 -15.11 7.77 -16.48
N LYS A 287 -15.44 9.00 -16.88
CA LYS A 287 -16.43 9.27 -17.93
C LYS A 287 -16.02 8.70 -19.28
N LYS A 288 -14.74 8.85 -19.69
CA LYS A 288 -14.19 8.31 -20.95
C LYS A 288 -14.27 6.79 -21.03
N SER A 289 -14.29 6.12 -19.87
CA SER A 289 -14.42 4.65 -19.82
C SER A 289 -15.81 4.15 -20.24
N GLU A 290 -16.76 5.04 -20.58
CA GLU A 290 -18.12 4.70 -21.02
C GLU A 290 -18.83 3.71 -20.09
N GLY A 291 -18.65 3.92 -18.77
CA GLY A 291 -19.24 3.11 -17.72
C GLY A 291 -18.54 1.78 -17.44
N GLN A 292 -17.34 1.54 -17.96
CA GLN A 292 -16.53 0.38 -17.59
C GLN A 292 -15.94 0.50 -16.18
N ILE A 293 -15.81 1.72 -15.67
CA ILE A 293 -15.30 1.98 -14.32
C ILE A 293 -16.46 2.36 -13.41
N ILE A 294 -16.55 1.68 -12.28
CA ILE A 294 -17.42 2.03 -11.14
C ILE A 294 -16.52 2.72 -10.12
N LEU A 295 -16.84 3.97 -9.79
CA LEU A 295 -16.08 4.74 -8.80
C LEU A 295 -16.54 4.35 -7.39
N PHE A 296 -15.65 3.90 -6.55
CA PHE A 296 -15.91 3.72 -5.11
C PHE A 296 -15.36 4.91 -4.34
N ILE A 297 -16.22 5.53 -3.54
CA ILE A 297 -15.88 6.67 -2.70
C ILE A 297 -16.20 6.30 -1.26
N ASP A 298 -15.15 6.01 -0.51
CA ASP A 298 -15.29 5.88 0.94
C ASP A 298 -15.44 7.27 1.56
N GLU A 299 -16.18 7.37 2.66
CA GLU A 299 -16.53 8.65 3.29
C GLU A 299 -17.13 9.67 2.30
N LEU A 300 -18.14 9.22 1.54
CA LEU A 300 -18.79 10.03 0.48
C LEU A 300 -19.19 11.44 0.96
N HIS A 301 -19.49 11.60 2.24
CA HIS A 301 -19.84 12.88 2.86
C HIS A 301 -18.73 13.94 2.75
N LEU A 302 -17.45 13.54 2.67
CA LEU A 302 -16.33 14.47 2.49
C LEU A 302 -16.40 15.21 1.16
N ILE A 303 -16.89 14.55 0.12
CA ILE A 303 -17.03 15.16 -1.21
C ILE A 303 -18.29 16.02 -1.29
N VAL A 304 -19.39 15.56 -0.66
CA VAL A 304 -20.72 16.17 -0.78
C VAL A 304 -20.94 17.28 0.24
N GLY A 305 -20.36 17.15 1.44
CA GLY A 305 -20.60 18.05 2.57
C GLY A 305 -19.66 19.23 2.68
N ALA A 306 -18.57 19.22 1.98
CA ALA A 306 -17.49 20.18 2.11
C ALA A 306 -17.86 21.64 1.70
N GLY A 307 -19.02 21.87 1.06
CA GLY A 307 -19.43 23.18 0.55
C GLY A 307 -20.13 24.13 1.53
N LYS A 308 -20.35 23.75 2.79
CA LYS A 308 -21.17 24.55 3.73
C LYS A 308 -20.42 25.45 4.69
N THR A 309 -19.10 25.34 4.78
CA THR A 309 -18.26 26.27 5.54
C THR A 309 -17.52 27.19 4.58
N ASP A 310 -17.42 28.49 4.90
CA ASP A 310 -16.64 29.45 4.10
C ASP A 310 -15.22 28.93 3.87
N GLY A 311 -14.90 28.59 2.60
CA GLY A 311 -13.61 28.01 2.20
C GLY A 311 -13.55 26.49 2.01
N ALA A 312 -14.64 25.73 2.26
CA ALA A 312 -14.67 24.29 2.06
C ALA A 312 -14.89 23.89 0.58
N MET A 313 -14.31 22.75 0.19
CA MET A 313 -14.29 22.23 -1.18
C MET A 313 -15.69 21.78 -1.62
N ASP A 314 -16.23 22.32 -2.73
CA ASP A 314 -17.53 21.92 -3.27
C ASP A 314 -17.37 20.93 -4.44
N ALA A 315 -16.81 19.77 -4.15
CA ALA A 315 -16.67 18.67 -5.11
C ALA A 315 -18.04 18.04 -5.46
N GLY A 316 -19.05 18.22 -4.60
CA GLY A 316 -20.42 17.76 -4.88
C GLY A 316 -21.01 18.34 -6.15
N ASN A 317 -20.71 19.59 -6.48
CA ASN A 317 -21.19 20.22 -7.70
C ASN A 317 -20.59 19.66 -8.99
N MET A 318 -19.44 18.99 -8.92
CA MET A 318 -18.85 18.28 -10.05
C MET A 318 -19.51 16.91 -10.27
N LEU A 319 -19.82 16.20 -9.18
CA LEU A 319 -20.45 14.87 -9.24
C LEU A 319 -21.91 14.92 -9.66
N LYS A 320 -22.69 15.91 -9.16
CA LYS A 320 -24.14 16.01 -9.41
C LYS A 320 -24.53 15.99 -10.87
N PRO A 321 -23.90 16.76 -11.79
CA PRO A 321 -24.24 16.72 -13.21
C PRO A 321 -23.96 15.37 -13.86
N MET A 322 -22.86 14.72 -13.50
CA MET A 322 -22.44 13.43 -14.08
C MET A 322 -23.36 12.29 -13.61
N LEU A 323 -23.69 12.26 -12.32
CA LEU A 323 -24.71 11.36 -11.76
C LEU A 323 -26.09 11.60 -12.36
N ALA A 324 -26.45 12.86 -12.61
CA ALA A 324 -27.74 13.22 -13.22
C ALA A 324 -27.88 12.70 -14.65
N ARG A 325 -26.80 12.74 -15.44
CA ARG A 325 -26.78 12.29 -16.83
C ARG A 325 -26.51 10.78 -16.97
N GLY A 326 -26.18 10.08 -15.87
CA GLY A 326 -25.80 8.66 -15.89
C GLY A 326 -24.40 8.41 -16.50
N GLU A 327 -23.56 9.46 -16.56
CA GLU A 327 -22.18 9.41 -17.06
C GLU A 327 -21.21 8.81 -16.01
N LEU A 328 -21.64 8.73 -14.75
CA LEU A 328 -20.88 8.21 -13.63
C LEU A 328 -21.68 7.13 -12.91
N HIS A 329 -21.07 5.97 -12.70
CA HIS A 329 -21.51 4.94 -11.77
C HIS A 329 -20.67 5.00 -10.50
N CYS A 330 -21.31 5.10 -9.34
CA CYS A 330 -20.65 5.31 -8.08
C CYS A 330 -21.20 4.36 -7.00
N ILE A 331 -20.32 3.84 -6.17
CA ILE A 331 -20.63 3.19 -4.89
C ILE A 331 -20.12 4.16 -3.81
N GLY A 332 -20.98 4.62 -2.91
CA GLY A 332 -20.58 5.42 -1.76
C GLY A 332 -20.55 4.59 -0.49
N ALA A 333 -19.76 5.00 0.49
CA ALA A 333 -19.84 4.53 1.86
C ALA A 333 -19.86 5.72 2.82
N THR A 334 -20.67 5.65 3.88
CA THR A 334 -20.80 6.72 4.89
C THR A 334 -21.49 6.18 6.14
N THR A 335 -21.57 6.98 7.20
CA THR A 335 -22.40 6.67 8.38
C THR A 335 -23.86 7.09 8.17
N LEU A 336 -24.75 6.63 9.03
CA LEU A 336 -26.17 6.99 8.95
C LEU A 336 -26.41 8.49 9.19
N ASP A 337 -25.71 9.07 10.15
CA ASP A 337 -25.86 10.49 10.49
C ASP A 337 -25.36 11.39 9.37
N GLU A 338 -24.23 11.05 8.76
CA GLU A 338 -23.66 11.76 7.62
C GLU A 338 -24.53 11.62 6.37
N TYR A 339 -25.10 10.44 6.13
CA TYR A 339 -26.04 10.23 5.03
C TYR A 339 -27.25 11.16 5.17
N ARG A 340 -27.88 11.20 6.37
CA ARG A 340 -29.01 12.09 6.66
C ARG A 340 -28.64 13.57 6.56
N GLN A 341 -27.46 13.93 6.99
CA GLN A 341 -27.00 15.31 7.01
C GLN A 341 -26.67 15.86 5.63
N TYR A 342 -26.00 15.07 4.79
CA TYR A 342 -25.37 15.55 3.55
C TYR A 342 -26.02 15.02 2.27
N ILE A 343 -26.57 13.81 2.26
CA ILE A 343 -27.08 13.17 1.04
C ILE A 343 -28.62 13.26 1.00
N GLU A 344 -29.29 12.87 2.05
CA GLU A 344 -30.78 12.86 2.10
C GLU A 344 -31.39 14.27 1.99
N LYS A 345 -30.70 15.29 2.52
CA LYS A 345 -31.15 16.70 2.41
C LYS A 345 -30.90 17.32 1.03
N ASP A 346 -30.13 16.70 0.17
CA ASP A 346 -29.86 17.15 -1.18
C ASP A 346 -30.74 16.39 -2.18
N ALA A 347 -31.82 17.02 -2.66
CA ALA A 347 -32.79 16.41 -3.56
C ALA A 347 -32.17 15.86 -4.88
N ALA A 348 -31.02 16.40 -5.31
CA ALA A 348 -30.33 15.92 -6.53
C ALA A 348 -29.61 14.60 -6.25
N LEU A 349 -29.01 14.44 -5.09
CA LEU A 349 -28.30 13.22 -4.67
C LEU A 349 -29.26 12.13 -4.20
N GLU A 350 -30.26 12.46 -3.41
CA GLU A 350 -31.29 11.53 -2.91
C GLU A 350 -31.98 10.78 -4.06
N ARG A 351 -32.22 11.46 -5.20
CA ARG A 351 -32.81 10.84 -6.38
C ARG A 351 -31.86 9.91 -7.16
N ARG A 352 -30.58 9.92 -6.85
CA ARG A 352 -29.53 9.19 -7.58
C ARG A 352 -28.92 8.06 -6.78
N PHE A 353 -28.86 8.23 -5.48
CA PHE A 353 -28.32 7.22 -4.57
C PHE A 353 -29.43 6.35 -3.97
N GLN A 354 -29.08 5.09 -3.74
CA GLN A 354 -29.94 4.11 -3.07
C GLN A 354 -29.21 3.56 -1.84
N PRO A 355 -29.78 3.76 -0.62
CA PRO A 355 -29.15 3.26 0.60
C PRO A 355 -29.14 1.73 0.67
N VAL A 356 -28.05 1.19 1.19
CA VAL A 356 -27.85 -0.21 1.57
C VAL A 356 -27.32 -0.21 2.99
N MET A 357 -28.11 -0.70 3.93
CA MET A 357 -27.71 -0.81 5.32
C MET A 357 -26.66 -1.92 5.46
N VAL A 358 -25.61 -1.62 6.22
CA VAL A 358 -24.55 -2.56 6.60
C VAL A 358 -24.51 -2.56 8.13
N ASP A 359 -25.22 -3.50 8.70
CA ASP A 359 -25.34 -3.63 10.14
C ASP A 359 -24.10 -4.28 10.77
N GLU A 360 -23.90 -4.05 12.07
CA GLU A 360 -22.91 -4.75 12.87
C GLU A 360 -23.15 -6.27 12.78
N PRO A 361 -22.14 -7.10 12.43
CA PRO A 361 -22.32 -8.56 12.38
C PRO A 361 -22.54 -9.13 13.79
N SER A 362 -23.20 -10.28 13.85
CA SER A 362 -23.33 -11.03 15.10
C SER A 362 -21.96 -11.53 15.60
N VAL A 363 -21.93 -11.97 16.87
CA VAL A 363 -20.71 -12.57 17.43
C VAL A 363 -20.32 -13.82 16.65
N GLU A 364 -21.29 -14.66 16.24
CA GLU A 364 -21.10 -15.88 15.45
C GLU A 364 -20.53 -15.57 14.06
N ASP A 365 -21.08 -14.53 13.40
CA ASP A 365 -20.57 -14.07 12.10
C ASP A 365 -19.16 -13.54 12.25
N THR A 366 -18.88 -12.78 13.32
CA THR A 366 -17.55 -12.26 13.61
C THR A 366 -16.53 -13.36 13.84
N ILE A 367 -16.88 -14.43 14.58
CA ILE A 367 -16.01 -15.60 14.74
C ILE A 367 -15.70 -16.23 13.38
N SER A 368 -16.70 -16.33 12.51
CA SER A 368 -16.52 -16.87 11.15
C SER A 368 -15.59 -15.98 10.31
N ILE A 369 -15.71 -14.65 10.43
CA ILE A 369 -14.83 -13.67 9.78
C ILE A 369 -13.39 -13.85 10.29
N LEU A 370 -13.19 -13.89 11.62
CA LEU A 370 -11.87 -14.07 12.22
C LEU A 370 -11.22 -15.39 11.81
N ARG A 371 -11.99 -16.49 11.72
CA ARG A 371 -11.50 -17.78 11.22
C ARG A 371 -11.03 -17.68 9.76
N GLY A 372 -11.71 -16.92 8.94
CA GLY A 372 -11.32 -16.71 7.55
C GLY A 372 -10.09 -15.81 7.37
N LEU A 373 -9.82 -14.92 8.33
CA LEU A 373 -8.64 -14.05 8.34
C LEU A 373 -7.43 -14.69 9.02
N LYS A 374 -7.65 -15.71 9.86
CA LYS A 374 -6.66 -16.34 10.72
C LYS A 374 -5.35 -16.65 10.01
N ASP A 375 -5.39 -17.38 8.90
CA ASP A 375 -4.19 -17.86 8.22
C ASP A 375 -3.32 -16.69 7.72
N ARG A 376 -3.93 -15.60 7.30
CA ARG A 376 -3.21 -14.39 6.87
C ARG A 376 -2.51 -13.69 8.02
N TYR A 377 -3.17 -13.57 9.17
CA TYR A 377 -2.57 -12.99 10.37
C TYR A 377 -1.46 -13.89 10.93
N GLU A 378 -1.66 -15.22 10.93
CA GLU A 378 -0.62 -16.18 11.31
C GLU A 378 0.64 -16.05 10.44
N VAL A 379 0.46 -15.88 9.12
CA VAL A 379 1.60 -15.70 8.20
C VAL A 379 2.27 -14.33 8.37
N TYR A 380 1.46 -13.27 8.48
CA TYR A 380 1.99 -11.90 8.60
C TYR A 380 2.82 -11.72 9.88
N HIS A 381 2.32 -12.22 11.01
CA HIS A 381 3.00 -12.10 12.31
C HIS A 381 3.97 -13.25 12.61
N GLY A 382 3.86 -14.37 11.93
CA GLY A 382 4.66 -15.56 12.19
C GLY A 382 4.30 -16.31 13.48
N VAL A 383 3.09 -16.08 14.02
CA VAL A 383 2.58 -16.66 15.27
C VAL A 383 1.37 -17.55 15.01
N LYS A 384 1.03 -18.44 15.94
CA LYS A 384 -0.16 -19.28 15.83
C LYS A 384 -1.32 -18.69 16.62
N ILE A 385 -2.53 -18.71 16.04
CA ILE A 385 -3.75 -18.21 16.68
C ILE A 385 -4.64 -19.41 17.03
N THR A 386 -4.99 -19.54 18.31
CA THR A 386 -5.92 -20.60 18.74
C THR A 386 -7.37 -20.22 18.40
N ASP A 387 -8.23 -21.21 18.21
CA ASP A 387 -9.66 -20.94 17.99
C ASP A 387 -10.31 -20.29 19.23
N SER A 388 -9.84 -20.66 20.45
CA SER A 388 -10.27 -20.02 21.70
C SER A 388 -9.99 -18.53 21.72
N ALA A 389 -8.84 -18.08 21.17
CA ALA A 389 -8.50 -16.66 21.05
C ALA A 389 -9.48 -15.91 20.15
N LEU A 390 -9.86 -16.50 18.99
CA LEU A 390 -10.83 -15.90 18.08
C LEU A 390 -12.21 -15.77 18.71
N VAL A 391 -12.67 -16.83 19.40
CA VAL A 391 -13.93 -16.81 20.13
C VAL A 391 -13.88 -15.77 21.26
N ALA A 392 -12.79 -15.71 22.02
CA ALA A 392 -12.60 -14.72 23.08
C ALA A 392 -12.57 -13.29 22.52
N ALA A 393 -11.86 -13.05 21.40
CA ALA A 393 -11.81 -11.73 20.77
C ALA A 393 -13.19 -11.22 20.37
N ALA A 394 -14.02 -12.05 19.73
CA ALA A 394 -15.37 -11.68 19.35
C ALA A 394 -16.29 -11.47 20.57
N THR A 395 -16.29 -12.41 21.52
CA THR A 395 -17.21 -12.40 22.65
C THR A 395 -16.88 -11.29 23.67
N LEU A 396 -15.60 -11.18 24.03
CA LEU A 396 -15.18 -10.22 25.04
C LEU A 396 -15.18 -8.79 24.49
N SER A 397 -14.80 -8.58 23.21
CA SER A 397 -14.91 -7.26 22.60
C SER A 397 -16.36 -6.77 22.51
N HIS A 398 -17.28 -7.66 22.13
CA HIS A 398 -18.70 -7.33 22.09
C HIS A 398 -19.24 -6.92 23.48
N ARG A 399 -18.76 -7.59 24.52
CA ARG A 399 -19.25 -7.39 25.89
C ARG A 399 -18.64 -6.18 26.60
N TYR A 400 -17.37 -5.91 26.38
CA TYR A 400 -16.60 -4.96 27.19
C TYR A 400 -16.12 -3.72 26.44
N ILE A 401 -16.19 -3.70 25.09
CA ILE A 401 -15.84 -2.55 24.27
C ILE A 401 -17.10 -2.04 23.59
N SER A 402 -17.68 -0.96 24.14
CA SER A 402 -18.98 -0.41 23.71
C SER A 402 -18.88 0.77 22.74
N ASP A 403 -17.71 1.38 22.62
CA ASP A 403 -17.43 2.55 21.79
C ASP A 403 -16.98 2.22 20.37
N ARG A 404 -16.85 0.93 20.05
CA ARG A 404 -16.44 0.40 18.73
C ARG A 404 -17.34 -0.76 18.32
N PHE A 405 -17.39 -1.06 17.02
CA PHE A 405 -18.28 -2.06 16.43
C PHE A 405 -17.53 -3.30 15.95
N LEU A 406 -18.22 -4.44 15.93
CA LEU A 406 -17.76 -5.66 15.27
C LEU A 406 -17.83 -5.48 13.73
N PRO A 407 -16.95 -6.15 12.97
CA PRO A 407 -15.88 -7.05 13.41
C PRO A 407 -14.57 -6.32 13.76
N ASP A 408 -14.45 -5.03 13.48
CA ASP A 408 -13.21 -4.25 13.55
C ASP A 408 -12.52 -4.35 14.92
N LYS A 409 -13.25 -4.11 16.01
CA LYS A 409 -12.70 -4.22 17.37
C LYS A 409 -12.18 -5.61 17.72
N ALA A 410 -12.74 -6.67 17.16
CA ALA A 410 -12.29 -8.03 17.38
C ALA A 410 -11.06 -8.36 16.50
N ILE A 411 -11.01 -7.83 15.29
CA ILE A 411 -9.85 -7.94 14.39
C ILE A 411 -8.65 -7.24 15.01
N ASP A 412 -8.81 -6.02 15.50
CA ASP A 412 -7.75 -5.26 16.16
C ASP A 412 -7.19 -5.97 17.41
N LEU A 413 -8.05 -6.61 18.18
CA LEU A 413 -7.60 -7.41 19.34
C LEU A 413 -6.71 -8.59 18.91
N VAL A 414 -7.09 -9.28 17.84
CA VAL A 414 -6.29 -10.39 17.32
C VAL A 414 -4.97 -9.87 16.75
N ASP A 415 -4.99 -8.76 16.04
CA ASP A 415 -3.78 -8.15 15.46
C ASP A 415 -2.81 -7.70 16.55
N GLU A 416 -3.31 -6.98 17.58
CA GLU A 416 -2.48 -6.55 18.71
C GLU A 416 -1.93 -7.74 19.51
N ALA A 417 -2.73 -8.81 19.69
CA ALA A 417 -2.27 -10.02 20.38
C ALA A 417 -1.16 -10.73 19.59
N CYS A 418 -1.30 -10.82 18.27
CA CYS A 418 -0.25 -11.36 17.41
C CYS A 418 1.02 -10.50 17.46
N ALA A 419 0.88 -9.18 17.41
CA ALA A 419 2.02 -8.25 17.50
C ALA A 419 2.72 -8.34 18.86
N LEU A 420 1.95 -8.50 19.96
CA LEU A 420 2.49 -8.71 21.31
C LEU A 420 3.36 -9.97 21.37
N ILE A 421 2.81 -11.11 20.94
CA ILE A 421 3.53 -12.39 20.94
C ILE A 421 4.76 -12.32 20.04
N LYS A 422 4.65 -11.74 18.84
CA LYS A 422 5.80 -11.54 17.95
C LYS A 422 6.90 -10.71 18.60
N THR A 423 6.53 -9.64 19.30
CA THR A 423 7.49 -8.80 20.03
C THR A 423 8.15 -9.58 21.17
N GLU A 424 7.40 -10.43 21.90
CA GLU A 424 7.93 -11.31 22.93
C GLU A 424 8.88 -12.38 22.34
N LEU A 425 8.56 -12.93 21.16
CA LEU A 425 9.42 -13.88 20.43
C LEU A 425 10.74 -13.23 19.97
N ASP A 426 10.66 -11.98 19.49
CA ASP A 426 11.82 -11.25 19.01
C ASP A 426 12.68 -10.68 20.13
N SER A 427 12.11 -10.50 21.31
CA SER A 427 12.77 -9.94 22.49
C SER A 427 13.31 -11.05 23.38
N MET A 428 14.41 -10.76 24.09
CA MET A 428 14.93 -11.66 25.10
C MET A 428 13.93 -11.77 26.27
N PRO A 429 13.58 -12.98 26.76
CA PRO A 429 12.70 -13.15 27.91
C PRO A 429 13.16 -12.34 29.13
N THR A 430 12.19 -11.82 29.89
CA THR A 430 12.48 -10.94 31.04
C THR A 430 13.48 -11.54 32.00
N GLU A 431 13.35 -12.85 32.29
CA GLU A 431 14.28 -13.56 33.16
C GLU A 431 15.73 -13.55 32.67
N LEU A 432 15.93 -13.72 31.36
CA LEU A 432 17.25 -13.68 30.73
C LEU A 432 17.80 -12.24 30.68
N ASP A 433 16.96 -11.25 30.46
CA ASP A 433 17.39 -9.84 30.44
C ASP A 433 17.79 -9.39 31.85
N GLU A 434 17.05 -9.80 32.89
CA GLU A 434 17.40 -9.55 34.28
C GLU A 434 18.73 -10.22 34.68
N GLN A 435 18.95 -11.48 34.28
CA GLN A 435 20.23 -12.15 34.48
C GLN A 435 21.37 -11.44 33.74
N ARG A 436 21.16 -11.02 32.52
CA ARG A 436 22.13 -10.23 31.74
C ARG A 436 22.50 -8.94 32.43
N ARG A 437 21.51 -8.20 32.96
CA ARG A 437 21.74 -6.95 33.69
C ARG A 437 22.49 -7.21 35.00
N LYS A 438 22.17 -8.30 35.74
CA LYS A 438 22.88 -8.69 36.96
C LYS A 438 24.35 -9.03 36.65
N ILE A 439 24.60 -9.80 35.60
CA ILE A 439 25.96 -10.11 35.12
C ILE A 439 26.72 -8.83 34.82
N MET A 440 26.11 -7.88 34.08
CA MET A 440 26.73 -6.60 33.74
C MET A 440 27.09 -5.77 35.00
N GLN A 441 26.22 -5.75 36.02
CA GLN A 441 26.50 -5.08 37.28
C GLN A 441 27.69 -5.73 38.00
N MET A 442 27.73 -7.06 38.04
CA MET A 442 28.85 -7.81 38.64
C MET A 442 30.16 -7.60 37.87
N GLU A 443 30.12 -7.48 36.56
CA GLU A 443 31.30 -7.16 35.71
C GLU A 443 31.83 -5.74 36.01
N ILE A 444 30.94 -4.77 36.22
CA ILE A 444 31.34 -3.41 36.63
C ILE A 444 31.98 -3.44 38.02
N GLU A 445 31.40 -4.19 39.00
CA GLU A 445 31.97 -4.37 40.33
C GLU A 445 33.34 -5.07 40.28
N GLU A 446 33.47 -6.13 39.46
CA GLU A 446 34.74 -6.82 39.22
C GLU A 446 35.82 -5.88 38.67
N ALA A 447 35.46 -5.06 37.68
CA ALA A 447 36.39 -4.07 37.09
C ALA A 447 36.82 -2.98 38.08
N ALA A 448 35.96 -2.63 39.03
CA ALA A 448 36.29 -1.71 40.12
C ALA A 448 37.22 -2.35 41.16
N LEU A 449 36.88 -3.55 41.65
CA LEU A 449 37.66 -4.29 42.64
C LEU A 449 39.05 -4.69 42.13
N LYS A 450 39.24 -4.95 40.84
CA LYS A 450 40.56 -5.19 40.23
C LYS A 450 41.53 -4.03 40.35
N LYS A 451 41.05 -2.82 40.62
CA LYS A 451 41.88 -1.60 40.81
C LYS A 451 42.28 -1.37 42.25
N GLU A 452 41.62 -2.06 43.20
CA GLU A 452 41.90 -1.97 44.63
C GLU A 452 43.00 -2.95 45.04
N THR A 453 43.78 -2.63 46.07
CA THR A 453 44.94 -3.42 46.49
C THR A 453 44.83 -3.92 47.92
N ASP A 454 43.72 -3.67 48.60
CA ASP A 454 43.49 -4.10 49.96
C ASP A 454 43.01 -5.56 50.04
N LYS A 455 43.24 -6.22 51.19
CA LYS A 455 42.95 -7.62 51.40
C LYS A 455 41.46 -7.95 51.35
N LEU A 456 40.60 -7.05 51.83
CA LEU A 456 39.14 -7.23 51.83
C LEU A 456 38.58 -7.18 50.39
N SER A 457 39.09 -6.27 49.57
CA SER A 457 38.71 -6.18 48.14
C SER A 457 39.17 -7.43 47.37
N ALA A 458 40.33 -8.02 47.72
CA ALA A 458 40.79 -9.27 47.11
C ALA A 458 39.89 -10.47 47.43
N GLU A 459 39.47 -10.62 48.69
CA GLU A 459 38.53 -11.68 49.12
C GLU A 459 37.15 -11.50 48.47
N ARG A 460 36.67 -10.26 48.38
CA ARG A 460 35.40 -9.94 47.68
C ARG A 460 35.50 -10.24 46.19
N LEU A 461 36.63 -9.91 45.55
CA LEU A 461 36.87 -10.18 44.14
C LEU A 461 36.84 -11.68 43.82
N GLU A 462 37.46 -12.52 44.66
CA GLU A 462 37.45 -13.98 44.48
C GLU A 462 36.02 -14.56 44.58
N ASN A 463 35.24 -14.12 45.58
CA ASN A 463 33.86 -14.54 45.71
C ASN A 463 32.98 -14.05 44.55
N LEU A 464 33.13 -12.79 44.12
CA LEU A 464 32.41 -12.21 43.01
C LEU A 464 32.72 -12.94 41.69
N GLN A 465 33.98 -13.33 41.47
CA GLN A 465 34.37 -14.08 40.27
C GLN A 465 33.74 -15.48 40.22
N LYS A 466 33.60 -16.16 41.37
CA LYS A 466 32.89 -17.44 41.46
C LYS A 466 31.41 -17.27 41.12
N GLU A 467 30.76 -16.29 41.75
CA GLU A 467 29.34 -15.99 41.54
C GLU A 467 29.09 -15.56 40.06
N LEU A 468 29.99 -14.76 39.50
CA LEU A 468 29.92 -14.31 38.12
C LEU A 468 30.10 -15.47 37.12
N ALA A 469 30.99 -16.43 37.41
CA ALA A 469 31.16 -17.63 36.59
C ALA A 469 29.91 -18.50 36.60
N GLU A 470 29.28 -18.74 37.77
CA GLU A 470 28.03 -19.49 37.88
C GLU A 470 26.88 -18.80 37.14
N GLN A 471 26.75 -17.47 37.28
CA GLN A 471 25.71 -16.71 36.57
C GLN A 471 25.91 -16.71 35.04
N ARG A 472 27.15 -16.61 34.57
CA ARG A 472 27.46 -16.70 33.14
C ARG A 472 27.16 -18.08 32.54
N GLU A 473 27.49 -19.15 33.26
CA GLU A 473 27.19 -20.52 32.83
C GLU A 473 25.70 -20.77 32.77
N SER A 474 24.95 -20.38 33.81
CA SER A 474 23.48 -20.45 33.83
C SER A 474 22.84 -19.62 32.70
N PHE A 475 23.31 -18.40 32.46
CA PHE A 475 22.84 -17.53 31.38
C PHE A 475 23.15 -18.13 30.03
N ALA A 476 24.35 -18.65 29.79
CA ALA A 476 24.74 -19.27 28.52
C ALA A 476 23.86 -20.49 28.21
N GLY A 477 23.59 -21.34 29.20
CA GLY A 477 22.68 -22.49 29.04
C GLY A 477 21.25 -22.08 28.66
N LYS A 478 20.66 -21.16 29.43
CA LYS A 478 19.30 -20.66 29.16
C LYS A 478 19.22 -19.90 27.81
N LYS A 479 20.26 -19.13 27.48
CA LYS A 479 20.31 -18.42 26.18
C LYS A 479 20.38 -19.40 25.03
N ALA A 480 21.21 -20.43 25.08
CA ALA A 480 21.27 -21.47 24.07
C ALA A 480 19.93 -22.21 23.90
N GLN A 481 19.23 -22.46 25.00
CA GLN A 481 17.89 -23.03 24.96
C GLN A 481 16.92 -22.10 24.25
N TRP A 482 16.87 -20.82 24.63
CA TRP A 482 16.03 -19.81 24.01
C TRP A 482 16.33 -19.65 22.51
N ASP A 483 17.61 -19.55 22.10
CA ASP A 483 18.02 -19.47 20.70
C ASP A 483 17.52 -20.69 19.90
N ASN A 484 17.60 -21.91 20.46
CA ASN A 484 17.08 -23.12 19.83
C ASN A 484 15.56 -23.15 19.72
N GLU A 485 14.85 -22.70 20.76
CA GLU A 485 13.39 -22.60 20.74
C GLU A 485 12.94 -21.57 19.70
N LYS A 486 13.58 -20.40 19.65
CA LYS A 486 13.33 -19.33 18.67
C LYS A 486 13.53 -19.83 17.23
N HIS A 487 14.66 -20.48 16.92
CA HIS A 487 14.91 -21.05 15.59
C HIS A 487 13.87 -22.09 15.17
N SER A 488 13.36 -22.87 16.12
CA SER A 488 12.30 -23.85 15.82
C SER A 488 11.00 -23.14 15.39
N VAL A 489 10.64 -22.04 16.05
CA VAL A 489 9.45 -21.23 15.71
C VAL A 489 9.64 -20.49 14.38
N GLU A 490 10.83 -19.90 14.13
CA GLU A 490 11.15 -19.24 12.87
C GLU A 490 11.03 -20.20 11.69
N ASN A 491 11.50 -21.44 11.80
CA ASN A 491 11.36 -22.45 10.75
C ASN A 491 9.90 -22.77 10.43
N LEU A 492 9.03 -22.84 11.45
CA LEU A 492 7.59 -23.03 11.25
C LEU A 492 6.97 -21.85 10.47
N SER A 493 7.36 -20.62 10.81
CA SER A 493 6.89 -19.41 10.12
C SER A 493 7.28 -19.43 8.62
N VAL A 494 8.52 -19.75 8.30
CA VAL A 494 9.01 -19.88 6.92
C VAL A 494 8.27 -20.98 6.14
N LEU A 495 7.95 -22.11 6.78
CA LEU A 495 7.18 -23.18 6.13
C LEU A 495 5.74 -22.76 5.84
N ARG A 496 5.09 -22.04 6.75
CA ARG A 496 3.73 -21.50 6.57
C ARG A 496 3.68 -20.48 5.43
N GLU A 497 4.65 -19.58 5.36
CA GLU A 497 4.79 -18.62 4.26
C GLU A 497 4.94 -19.32 2.90
N LYS A 498 5.77 -20.37 2.83
CA LYS A 498 5.94 -21.16 1.61
C LYS A 498 4.63 -21.84 1.18
N ILE A 499 3.87 -22.38 2.12
CA ILE A 499 2.57 -23.01 1.85
C ILE A 499 1.57 -21.97 1.33
N GLU A 500 1.50 -20.80 1.93
CA GLU A 500 0.62 -19.72 1.46
C GLU A 500 0.98 -19.25 0.05
N ASN A 501 2.26 -19.05 -0.21
CA ASN A 501 2.74 -18.67 -1.55
C ASN A 501 2.43 -19.76 -2.58
N MET A 502 2.57 -21.04 -2.21
CA MET A 502 2.18 -22.18 -3.05
C MET A 502 0.68 -22.19 -3.35
N ASN A 503 -0.17 -21.92 -2.35
CA ASN A 503 -1.62 -21.82 -2.54
C ASN A 503 -1.98 -20.68 -3.50
N LYS A 504 -1.32 -19.52 -3.38
CA LYS A 504 -1.48 -18.38 -4.31
C LYS A 504 -1.10 -18.78 -5.75
N GLU A 505 -0.01 -19.53 -5.92
CA GLU A 505 0.41 -20.01 -7.24
C GLU A 505 -0.58 -21.03 -7.83
N ILE A 506 -1.11 -21.93 -7.01
CA ILE A 506 -2.13 -22.92 -7.44
C ILE A 506 -3.38 -22.17 -7.93
N GLU A 507 -3.90 -21.22 -7.15
CA GLU A 507 -5.06 -20.45 -7.57
C GLU A 507 -4.79 -19.63 -8.85
N LYS A 508 -3.59 -19.06 -8.99
CA LYS A 508 -3.19 -18.34 -10.20
C LYS A 508 -3.16 -19.28 -11.41
N ALA A 509 -2.59 -20.47 -11.27
CA ALA A 509 -2.55 -21.47 -12.33
C ALA A 509 -3.96 -21.96 -12.70
N GLN A 510 -4.85 -22.19 -11.74
CA GLN A 510 -6.26 -22.56 -11.98
C GLN A 510 -7.00 -21.46 -12.75
N ARG A 511 -6.81 -20.19 -12.41
CA ARG A 511 -7.43 -19.05 -13.12
C ARG A 511 -6.91 -18.88 -14.55
N SER A 512 -5.63 -19.18 -14.79
CA SER A 512 -5.04 -19.15 -16.15
C SER A 512 -5.35 -20.41 -16.97
N TYR A 513 -6.19 -21.33 -16.45
CA TYR A 513 -6.49 -22.64 -17.06
C TYR A 513 -5.25 -23.53 -17.28
N ASP A 514 -4.14 -23.26 -16.61
CA ASP A 514 -2.97 -24.15 -16.58
C ASP A 514 -3.18 -25.26 -15.55
N LEU A 515 -4.08 -26.18 -15.91
CA LEU A 515 -4.49 -27.30 -15.03
C LEU A 515 -3.33 -28.26 -14.74
N ASN A 516 -2.34 -28.38 -15.63
CA ASN A 516 -1.17 -29.23 -15.42
C ASN A 516 -0.30 -28.69 -14.31
N LYS A 517 0.05 -27.41 -14.37
CA LYS A 517 0.83 -26.73 -13.31
C LYS A 517 0.06 -26.69 -11.99
N ALA A 518 -1.25 -26.43 -12.01
CA ALA A 518 -2.07 -26.44 -10.81
C ALA A 518 -2.08 -27.84 -10.15
N ALA A 519 -2.21 -28.91 -10.92
CA ALA A 519 -2.20 -30.28 -10.42
C ALA A 519 -0.80 -30.68 -9.87
N GLU A 520 0.29 -30.31 -10.55
CA GLU A 520 1.65 -30.57 -10.07
C GLU A 520 1.90 -29.90 -8.71
N LEU A 521 1.55 -28.64 -8.56
CA LEU A 521 1.71 -27.90 -7.31
C LEU A 521 0.79 -28.47 -6.21
N GLN A 522 -0.49 -28.72 -6.52
CA GLN A 522 -1.49 -29.14 -5.55
C GLN A 522 -1.30 -30.58 -5.05
N TYR A 523 -0.90 -31.49 -5.92
CA TYR A 523 -0.75 -32.91 -5.57
C TYR A 523 0.71 -33.36 -5.42
N GLY A 524 1.67 -32.59 -5.94
CA GLY A 524 3.09 -32.89 -5.86
C GLY A 524 3.83 -32.15 -4.75
N GLU A 525 3.81 -30.82 -4.76
CA GLU A 525 4.66 -30.01 -3.89
C GLU A 525 3.96 -29.60 -2.57
N LEU A 526 2.69 -29.20 -2.62
CA LEU A 526 1.95 -28.77 -1.44
C LEU A 526 1.88 -29.85 -0.34
N PRO A 527 1.59 -31.14 -0.63
CA PRO A 527 1.55 -32.18 0.40
C PRO A 527 2.92 -32.42 1.05
N LYS A 528 4.02 -32.20 0.33
CA LYS A 528 5.37 -32.33 0.89
C LYS A 528 5.63 -31.25 1.93
N LEU A 529 5.28 -29.99 1.60
CA LEU A 529 5.42 -28.87 2.53
C LEU A 529 4.51 -29.03 3.76
N GLN A 530 3.26 -29.48 3.55
CA GLN A 530 2.33 -29.75 4.66
C GLN A 530 2.87 -30.83 5.60
N LYS A 531 3.42 -31.92 5.05
CA LYS A 531 4.04 -32.97 5.85
C LYS A 531 5.28 -32.50 6.59
N GLN A 532 6.11 -31.63 5.96
CA GLN A 532 7.25 -31.02 6.64
C GLN A 532 6.77 -30.12 7.80
N LEU A 533 5.72 -29.33 7.59
CA LEU A 533 5.13 -28.50 8.63
C LEU A 533 4.63 -29.35 9.80
N GLU A 534 3.92 -30.44 9.53
CA GLU A 534 3.40 -31.36 10.56
C GLU A 534 4.54 -31.97 11.39
N ILE A 535 5.61 -32.42 10.76
CA ILE A 535 6.79 -32.98 11.44
C ILE A 535 7.46 -31.93 12.33
N GLU A 536 7.60 -30.68 11.84
CA GLU A 536 8.21 -29.61 12.65
C GLU A 536 7.27 -29.17 13.79
N GLU A 537 5.94 -29.12 13.55
CA GLU A 537 4.95 -28.85 14.62
C GLU A 537 4.95 -29.93 15.71
N GLU A 538 5.12 -31.22 15.35
CA GLU A 538 5.25 -32.30 16.32
C GLU A 538 6.55 -32.19 17.14
N LYS A 539 7.66 -31.83 16.48
CA LYS A 539 8.93 -31.59 17.19
C LYS A 539 8.82 -30.43 18.19
N VAL A 540 8.14 -29.36 17.81
CA VAL A 540 7.91 -28.20 18.70
C VAL A 540 6.98 -28.58 19.85
N LYS A 541 5.90 -29.33 19.59
CA LYS A 541 5.00 -29.84 20.64
C LYS A 541 5.68 -30.80 21.62
N SER A 542 6.62 -31.63 21.14
CA SER A 542 7.35 -32.59 21.98
C SER A 542 8.45 -31.96 22.84
N LYS A 543 8.93 -30.77 22.44
CA LYS A 543 9.80 -29.92 23.25
C LYS A 543 8.89 -29.01 24.07
N ASP A 544 8.79 -29.23 25.40
CA ASP A 544 8.14 -28.27 26.29
C ASP A 544 8.83 -26.91 26.08
N LEU A 545 8.24 -26.03 25.27
CA LEU A 545 8.72 -24.65 25.10
C LEU A 545 8.48 -23.91 26.41
N SER A 546 9.52 -23.75 27.22
CA SER A 546 9.42 -23.13 28.54
C SER A 546 9.74 -21.63 28.50
N LEU A 547 10.42 -21.15 27.46
CA LEU A 547 10.93 -19.78 27.36
C LEU A 547 10.26 -18.98 26.22
N VAL A 548 9.58 -19.65 25.28
CA VAL A 548 9.01 -19.03 24.10
C VAL A 548 7.52 -19.37 23.98
N HIS A 549 6.67 -18.35 23.98
CA HIS A 549 5.24 -18.47 23.68
C HIS A 549 5.03 -18.21 22.18
N ASP A 550 4.59 -19.24 21.42
CA ASP A 550 4.39 -19.16 19.97
C ASP A 550 2.93 -18.98 19.56
N ARG A 551 2.02 -18.85 20.53
CA ARG A 551 0.57 -18.90 20.30
C ARG A 551 -0.15 -17.76 20.97
N VAL A 552 -1.13 -17.24 20.26
CA VAL A 552 -2.14 -16.33 20.82
C VAL A 552 -3.27 -17.19 21.39
N THR A 553 -3.55 -17.02 22.67
CA THR A 553 -4.64 -17.67 23.39
C THR A 553 -5.67 -16.65 23.89
N ASP A 554 -6.73 -17.12 24.51
CA ASP A 554 -7.74 -16.27 25.15
C ASP A 554 -7.17 -15.43 26.31
N GLU A 555 -6.06 -15.86 26.92
CA GLU A 555 -5.38 -15.09 27.97
C GLU A 555 -4.74 -13.79 27.44
N GLU A 556 -4.07 -13.84 26.28
CA GLU A 556 -3.50 -12.65 25.64
C GLU A 556 -4.61 -11.68 25.23
N ILE A 557 -5.69 -12.19 24.66
CA ILE A 557 -6.87 -11.37 24.32
C ILE A 557 -7.43 -10.68 25.57
N ALA A 558 -7.62 -11.43 26.67
CA ALA A 558 -8.12 -10.86 27.93
C ALA A 558 -7.15 -9.82 28.52
N ARG A 559 -5.84 -10.03 28.39
CA ARG A 559 -4.80 -9.08 28.83
C ARG A 559 -4.89 -7.76 28.07
N ILE A 560 -5.09 -7.80 26.75
CA ILE A 560 -5.23 -6.59 25.94
C ILE A 560 -6.52 -5.86 26.29
N ILE A 561 -7.66 -6.56 26.37
CA ILE A 561 -8.93 -5.96 26.78
C ILE A 561 -8.81 -5.31 28.17
N SER A 562 -8.15 -5.96 29.12
CA SER A 562 -7.87 -5.39 30.43
C SER A 562 -7.08 -4.08 30.34
N ARG A 563 -6.12 -4.00 29.42
CA ARG A 563 -5.35 -2.77 29.17
C ARG A 563 -6.20 -1.67 28.57
N TRP A 564 -7.06 -1.98 27.60
CA TRP A 564 -7.92 -1.00 26.94
C TRP A 564 -9.06 -0.49 27.83
N THR A 565 -9.67 -1.40 28.62
CA THR A 565 -10.86 -1.10 29.41
C THR A 565 -10.57 -0.79 30.88
N GLY A 566 -9.41 -1.15 31.39
CA GLY A 566 -9.08 -1.10 32.81
C GLY A 566 -9.75 -2.18 33.66
N ILE A 567 -10.44 -3.16 33.07
CA ILE A 567 -11.11 -4.25 33.79
C ILE A 567 -10.08 -5.34 34.11
N PRO A 568 -9.93 -5.80 35.38
CA PRO A 568 -8.98 -6.85 35.69
C PRO A 568 -9.20 -8.16 34.93
N VAL A 569 -8.12 -8.81 34.45
CA VAL A 569 -8.15 -10.06 33.67
C VAL A 569 -8.99 -11.15 34.34
N ALA A 570 -8.86 -11.33 35.65
CA ALA A 570 -9.64 -12.32 36.41
C ALA A 570 -11.16 -12.18 36.23
N LYS A 571 -11.66 -10.94 36.04
CA LYS A 571 -13.07 -10.69 35.78
C LYS A 571 -13.48 -10.98 34.36
N LEU A 572 -12.55 -10.90 33.40
CA LEU A 572 -12.79 -11.17 31.99
C LEU A 572 -12.84 -12.66 31.69
N THR A 573 -11.98 -13.45 32.34
CA THR A 573 -11.86 -14.89 32.14
C THR A 573 -12.82 -15.73 32.99
N GLU A 574 -13.46 -15.12 34.01
CA GLU A 574 -14.44 -15.78 34.85
C GLU A 574 -15.68 -16.19 34.05
N GLY A 575 -15.95 -17.48 33.95
CA GLY A 575 -17.08 -18.03 33.22
C GLY A 575 -18.43 -17.52 33.75
N GLU A 576 -19.43 -17.36 32.89
CA GLU A 576 -20.77 -16.88 33.27
C GLU A 576 -21.41 -17.73 34.36
N ARG A 577 -21.20 -19.05 34.28
CA ARG A 577 -21.71 -19.98 35.26
C ARG A 577 -21.13 -19.73 36.65
N THR A 578 -19.85 -19.42 36.73
CA THR A 578 -19.16 -19.09 37.98
C THR A 578 -19.63 -17.74 38.53
N LYS A 579 -19.82 -16.76 37.65
CA LYS A 579 -20.37 -15.44 38.03
C LYS A 579 -21.77 -15.53 38.59
N ILE A 580 -22.64 -16.35 37.96
CA ILE A 580 -24.01 -16.57 38.44
C ILE A 580 -24.00 -17.30 39.79
N LEU A 581 -23.13 -18.28 40.00
CA LEU A 581 -22.98 -19.01 41.26
C LEU A 581 -22.55 -18.12 42.45
N HIS A 582 -21.77 -17.08 42.17
CA HIS A 582 -21.29 -16.12 43.18
C HIS A 582 -22.03 -14.80 43.20
N LEU A 583 -23.12 -14.68 42.40
CA LEU A 583 -23.89 -13.45 42.27
C LEU A 583 -24.49 -12.99 43.60
N ASP A 584 -25.01 -13.94 44.39
CA ASP A 584 -25.58 -13.65 45.73
C ASP A 584 -24.52 -13.09 46.68
N ASP A 585 -23.32 -13.67 46.70
CA ASP A 585 -22.20 -13.19 47.52
C ASP A 585 -21.75 -11.77 47.11
N GLU A 586 -21.71 -11.48 45.83
CA GLU A 586 -21.36 -10.15 45.32
C GLU A 586 -22.46 -9.10 45.56
N LEU A 587 -23.72 -9.49 45.45
CA LEU A 587 -24.84 -8.63 45.77
C LEU A 587 -24.89 -8.29 47.26
N HIS A 588 -24.66 -9.27 48.12
CA HIS A 588 -24.63 -9.07 49.60
C HIS A 588 -23.51 -8.13 50.05
N LYS A 589 -22.43 -7.99 49.30
CA LYS A 589 -21.36 -7.00 49.59
C LYS A 589 -21.79 -5.56 49.28
N ARG A 590 -22.78 -5.36 48.39
CA ARG A 590 -23.20 -4.03 47.90
C ARG A 590 -24.59 -3.61 48.37
N VAL A 591 -25.45 -4.56 48.66
CA VAL A 591 -26.82 -4.33 49.10
C VAL A 591 -26.93 -4.77 50.55
N ILE A 592 -27.05 -3.79 51.44
CA ILE A 592 -27.31 -4.01 52.88
C ILE A 592 -28.81 -3.82 53.07
N GLY A 593 -29.54 -4.91 53.30
CA GLY A 593 -30.96 -4.90 53.57
C GLY A 593 -31.45 -6.26 53.93
#